data_f689eb2fb7ab9ed8aac49adf965a02ed
#
_entry.id   f689eb2fb7ab9ed8aac49adf965a02ed
#
_cell.length_a   1.000
_cell.length_b   1.000
_cell.length_c   1.000
_cell.angle_alpha   90.00
_cell.angle_beta   90.00
_cell.angle_gamma   90.00
#
_symmetry.space_group_name_H-M   'P 1'
#
loop_
_entity.id
_entity.type
_entity.pdbx_description
1 polymer ?
#
loop_
_entity_poly.entity_id
_entity_poly.type
_entity_poly.pdbx_seq_one_letter_code
_entity_poly.pdbx_strand_id
1 'polypeptide(L)'
;MISTVFAQPFEPLGCAACRDKTQLPFDFTMAFQPIMDLHSGRPFAYEALVRGVDGQSAATVLSWVDDAHRYRFDQACRVKAIELASRLGLAALPQCRLSINFLPNAVYRAETCIRATMEAAKEFHFPHDRIMFEVTEGEQVTNGAHLKAIFNEYRRQGLITAIDDFGAGYAGLNMLVQFQPHVLKI
;
A
#
# COMPACT_ATOMS: atom_id res chain seq x y z
N MET A 1 13.31 5.24 -27.29
CA MET A 1 11.83 5.10 -27.38
C MET A 1 11.46 3.92 -26.53
N ILE A 2 11.01 4.17 -25.29
CA ILE A 2 10.53 3.12 -24.39
C ILE A 2 9.05 2.95 -24.73
N SER A 3 8.73 1.80 -25.36
CA SER A 3 7.37 1.43 -25.71
C SER A 3 6.56 1.28 -24.42
N THR A 4 5.58 2.15 -24.23
CA THR A 4 4.59 2.05 -23.18
C THR A 4 3.67 0.88 -23.49
N VAL A 5 3.99 -0.29 -22.98
CA VAL A 5 3.06 -1.41 -22.96
C VAL A 5 2.02 -1.06 -21.87
N PHE A 6 0.92 -0.49 -22.27
CA PHE A 6 -0.27 -0.38 -21.41
C PHE A 6 -0.77 -1.80 -21.16
N ALA A 7 -0.44 -2.33 -19.98
CA ALA A 7 -1.11 -3.52 -19.48
C ALA A 7 -2.60 -3.23 -19.38
N GLN A 8 -3.44 -4.19 -19.77
CA GLN A 8 -4.89 -4.09 -19.61
C GLN A 8 -5.23 -3.72 -18.17
N PRO A 9 -6.21 -2.85 -17.93
CA PRO A 9 -6.55 -2.44 -16.57
C PRO A 9 -6.96 -3.66 -15.75
N PHE A 10 -6.31 -3.85 -14.62
CA PHE A 10 -6.66 -4.87 -13.63
C PHE A 10 -8.11 -4.63 -13.14
N GLU A 11 -8.98 -5.62 -13.28
CA GLU A 11 -10.37 -5.56 -12.79
C GLU A 11 -10.49 -6.27 -11.42
N PRO A 12 -10.54 -5.53 -10.29
CA PRO A 12 -10.75 -6.15 -8.99
C PRO A 12 -12.17 -6.71 -8.86
N LEU A 13 -12.28 -7.96 -8.43
CA LEU A 13 -13.54 -8.67 -8.25
C LEU A 13 -14.14 -8.40 -6.85
N GLY A 14 -15.37 -7.89 -6.78
CA GLY A 14 -16.23 -8.25 -5.66
C GLY A 14 -16.84 -7.20 -4.74
N CYS A 15 -16.66 -5.88 -4.97
CA CYS A 15 -17.40 -4.85 -4.21
C CYS A 15 -18.01 -3.84 -5.17
N ALA A 16 -19.10 -3.15 -4.77
CA ALA A 16 -19.76 -2.15 -5.62
C ALA A 16 -18.79 -1.04 -6.06
N ALA A 17 -17.94 -0.56 -5.12
CA ALA A 17 -16.90 0.42 -5.42
C ALA A 17 -15.78 -0.14 -6.33
N CYS A 18 -15.54 -1.47 -6.32
CA CYS A 18 -14.62 -2.13 -7.25
C CYS A 18 -15.25 -2.33 -8.63
N ARG A 19 -16.57 -2.35 -8.73
CA ARG A 19 -17.30 -2.49 -10.02
C ARG A 19 -17.46 -1.18 -10.75
N ASP A 20 -17.28 -0.07 -10.07
CA ASP A 20 -17.27 1.23 -10.70
C ASP A 20 -16.05 1.35 -11.62
N LYS A 21 -16.29 1.32 -12.94
CA LYS A 21 -15.27 1.37 -13.99
C LYS A 21 -14.71 2.79 -14.24
N THR A 22 -15.06 3.76 -13.40
CA THR A 22 -14.56 5.12 -13.53
C THR A 22 -13.04 5.09 -13.40
N GLN A 23 -12.32 5.33 -14.48
CA GLN A 23 -10.86 5.43 -14.45
C GLN A 23 -10.45 6.67 -13.63
N LEU A 24 -9.28 6.60 -12.99
CA LEU A 24 -8.70 7.80 -12.40
C LEU A 24 -8.47 8.82 -13.52
N PRO A 25 -8.80 10.10 -13.29
CA PRO A 25 -8.64 11.16 -14.30
C PRO A 25 -7.18 11.57 -14.52
N PHE A 26 -6.24 10.90 -13.89
CA PHE A 26 -4.81 11.14 -13.97
C PHE A 26 -4.01 9.84 -13.89
N ASP A 27 -2.79 9.88 -14.44
CA ASP A 27 -1.83 8.79 -14.32
C ASP A 27 -0.81 9.08 -13.21
N PHE A 28 -0.26 7.99 -12.65
CA PHE A 28 0.77 8.07 -11.62
C PHE A 28 1.73 6.88 -11.71
N THR A 29 2.85 7.00 -11.04
CA THR A 29 3.88 5.97 -10.91
C THR A 29 4.33 5.85 -9.45
N MET A 30 5.31 4.96 -9.17
CA MET A 30 5.91 4.80 -7.84
C MET A 30 7.41 5.05 -7.90
N ALA A 31 7.92 5.75 -6.87
CA ALA A 31 9.32 5.70 -6.50
C ALA A 31 9.49 4.69 -5.36
N PHE A 32 10.69 4.10 -5.24
CA PHE A 32 10.99 3.14 -4.19
C PHE A 32 12.12 3.66 -3.32
N GLN A 33 11.82 3.88 -2.03
CA GLN A 33 12.80 4.34 -1.06
C GLN A 33 13.27 3.16 -0.20
N PRO A 34 14.59 2.87 -0.14
CA PRO A 34 15.09 1.77 0.66
C PRO A 34 14.98 2.08 2.17
N ILE A 35 14.49 1.11 2.93
CA ILE A 35 14.58 1.06 4.39
C ILE A 35 15.70 0.08 4.71
N MET A 36 16.75 0.56 5.35
CA MET A 36 17.98 -0.21 5.57
C MET A 36 17.95 -0.93 6.91
N ASP A 37 18.34 -2.20 6.91
CA ASP A 37 18.70 -2.90 8.14
C ASP A 37 20.12 -2.49 8.55
N LEU A 38 20.23 -1.79 9.66
CA LEU A 38 21.52 -1.27 10.16
C LEU A 38 22.46 -2.38 10.62
N HIS A 39 21.93 -3.55 11.00
CA HIS A 39 22.78 -4.66 11.44
C HIS A 39 23.45 -5.36 10.27
N SER A 40 22.70 -5.62 9.21
CA SER A 40 23.21 -6.33 8.03
C SER A 40 23.75 -5.40 6.93
N GLY A 41 23.42 -4.10 6.99
CA GLY A 41 23.74 -3.11 5.95
C GLY A 41 22.99 -3.36 4.63
N ARG A 42 21.92 -4.16 4.65
CA ARG A 42 21.12 -4.52 3.47
C ARG A 42 19.74 -3.88 3.52
N PRO A 43 19.06 -3.73 2.38
CA PRO A 43 17.67 -3.30 2.38
C PRO A 43 16.77 -4.29 3.13
N PHE A 44 16.07 -3.81 4.13
CA PHE A 44 15.01 -4.52 4.85
C PHE A 44 13.71 -4.49 4.07
N ALA A 45 13.41 -3.33 3.47
CA ALA A 45 12.23 -3.09 2.66
C ALA A 45 12.48 -1.98 1.64
N TYR A 46 11.60 -1.88 0.66
CA TYR A 46 11.46 -0.69 -0.17
C TYR A 46 10.05 -0.14 0.00
N GLU A 47 9.96 1.13 0.37
CA GLU A 47 8.70 1.84 0.49
C GLU A 47 8.28 2.39 -0.87
N ALA A 48 7.06 2.03 -1.28
CA ALA A 48 6.46 2.53 -2.51
C ALA A 48 5.80 3.88 -2.27
N LEU A 49 6.35 4.91 -2.87
CA LEU A 49 5.92 6.30 -2.73
C LEU A 49 5.35 6.80 -4.06
N VAL A 50 4.08 7.19 -4.06
CA VAL A 50 3.41 7.70 -5.26
C VAL A 50 4.13 8.93 -5.83
N ARG A 51 4.21 9.00 -7.18
CA ARG A 51 4.75 10.13 -7.95
C ARG A 51 3.89 10.33 -9.19
N GLY A 52 3.83 11.57 -9.66
CA GLY A 52 3.28 11.80 -11.00
C GLY A 52 4.24 11.28 -12.08
N VAL A 53 3.69 10.99 -13.26
CA VAL A 53 4.46 10.43 -14.39
C VAL A 53 5.55 11.36 -14.90
N ASP A 54 5.41 12.67 -14.69
CA ASP A 54 6.40 13.70 -15.02
C ASP A 54 7.24 14.13 -13.81
N GLY A 55 7.27 13.31 -12.74
CA GLY A 55 8.07 13.57 -11.53
C GLY A 55 7.40 14.42 -10.46
N GLN A 56 6.10 14.67 -10.55
CA GLN A 56 5.36 15.41 -9.51
C GLN A 56 5.45 14.69 -8.15
N SER A 57 5.49 15.47 -7.07
CA SER A 57 5.58 14.97 -5.71
C SER A 57 4.34 14.17 -5.28
N ALA A 58 4.47 13.35 -4.24
CA ALA A 58 3.34 12.65 -3.64
C ALA A 58 2.23 13.62 -3.21
N ALA A 59 2.60 14.76 -2.58
CA ALA A 59 1.63 15.77 -2.17
C ALA A 59 0.82 16.34 -3.36
N THR A 60 1.48 16.55 -4.49
CA THR A 60 0.80 17.00 -5.72
C THR A 60 -0.18 15.94 -6.22
N VAL A 61 0.23 14.68 -6.32
CA VAL A 61 -0.65 13.59 -6.79
C VAL A 61 -1.84 13.41 -5.83
N LEU A 62 -1.60 13.42 -4.52
CA LEU A 62 -2.64 13.30 -3.52
C LEU A 62 -3.66 14.45 -3.57
N SER A 63 -3.24 15.66 -3.97
CA SER A 63 -4.16 16.79 -4.16
C SER A 63 -5.13 16.63 -5.33
N TRP A 64 -4.87 15.70 -6.25
CA TRP A 64 -5.78 15.36 -7.36
C TRP A 64 -6.85 14.34 -6.96
N VAL A 65 -6.69 13.70 -5.78
CA VAL A 65 -7.58 12.64 -5.31
C VAL A 65 -8.71 13.25 -4.49
N ASP A 66 -9.90 13.30 -5.06
CA ASP A 66 -11.11 13.66 -4.34
C ASP A 66 -11.72 12.45 -3.60
N ASP A 67 -12.78 12.71 -2.82
CA ASP A 67 -13.44 11.66 -2.04
C ASP A 67 -14.05 10.55 -2.92
N ALA A 68 -14.51 10.88 -4.13
CA ALA A 68 -15.10 9.92 -5.06
C ALA A 68 -14.04 8.93 -5.61
N HIS A 69 -12.79 9.37 -5.74
CA HIS A 69 -11.71 8.58 -6.29
C HIS A 69 -10.80 7.93 -5.22
N ARG A 70 -10.94 8.31 -3.95
CA ARG A 70 -10.05 7.88 -2.85
C ARG A 70 -9.90 6.36 -2.75
N TYR A 71 -11.00 5.63 -2.76
CA TYR A 71 -10.97 4.17 -2.71
C TYR A 71 -10.23 3.57 -3.92
N ARG A 72 -10.57 4.02 -5.11
CA ARG A 72 -9.97 3.52 -6.35
C ARG A 72 -8.49 3.84 -6.42
N PHE A 73 -8.11 5.03 -6.00
CA PHE A 73 -6.72 5.44 -5.93
C PHE A 73 -5.90 4.55 -4.97
N ASP A 74 -6.41 4.30 -3.76
CA ASP A 74 -5.76 3.39 -2.80
C ASP A 74 -5.54 1.99 -3.39
N GLN A 75 -6.56 1.41 -4.05
CA GLN A 75 -6.43 0.11 -4.71
C GLN A 75 -5.44 0.15 -5.89
N ALA A 76 -5.48 1.19 -6.70
CA ALA A 76 -4.56 1.36 -7.83
C ALA A 76 -3.11 1.52 -7.36
N CYS A 77 -2.86 2.24 -6.26
CA CYS A 77 -1.53 2.36 -5.65
C CYS A 77 -0.97 0.99 -5.25
N ARG A 78 -1.77 0.13 -4.63
CA ARG A 78 -1.34 -1.21 -4.21
C ARG A 78 -0.94 -2.07 -5.41
N VAL A 79 -1.78 -2.12 -6.44
CA VAL A 79 -1.51 -2.88 -7.66
C VAL A 79 -0.28 -2.35 -8.38
N LYS A 80 -0.19 -1.02 -8.56
CA LYS A 80 0.95 -0.36 -9.22
C LYS A 80 2.27 -0.58 -8.47
N ALA A 81 2.25 -0.52 -7.14
CA ALA A 81 3.42 -0.78 -6.31
C ALA A 81 3.95 -2.20 -6.51
N ILE A 82 3.06 -3.21 -6.48
CA ILE A 82 3.42 -4.62 -6.66
C ILE A 82 3.95 -4.87 -8.08
N GLU A 83 3.25 -4.36 -9.10
CA GLU A 83 3.66 -4.47 -10.50
C GLU A 83 5.08 -3.93 -10.72
N LEU A 84 5.32 -2.67 -10.31
CA LEU A 84 6.60 -2.02 -10.52
C LEU A 84 7.72 -2.64 -9.67
N ALA A 85 7.43 -3.02 -8.41
CA ALA A 85 8.39 -3.73 -7.57
C ALA A 85 8.86 -5.04 -8.20
N SER A 86 7.93 -5.82 -8.77
CA SER A 86 8.25 -7.06 -9.49
C SER A 86 9.09 -6.78 -10.74
N ARG A 87 8.69 -5.82 -11.56
CA ARG A 87 9.42 -5.44 -12.79
C ARG A 87 10.83 -4.94 -12.51
N LEU A 88 11.04 -4.28 -11.37
CA LEU A 88 12.36 -3.82 -10.90
C LEU A 88 13.19 -4.92 -10.23
N GLY A 89 12.67 -6.15 -10.11
CA GLY A 89 13.38 -7.29 -9.56
C GLY A 89 13.41 -7.36 -8.02
N LEU A 90 12.60 -6.55 -7.31
CA LEU A 90 12.53 -6.60 -5.84
C LEU A 90 12.06 -7.99 -5.35
N ALA A 91 11.23 -8.66 -6.12
CA ALA A 91 10.77 -10.02 -5.82
C ALA A 91 11.93 -11.04 -5.74
N ALA A 92 13.02 -10.82 -6.47
CA ALA A 92 14.19 -11.68 -6.49
C ALA A 92 15.17 -11.40 -5.33
N LEU A 93 15.05 -10.24 -4.64
CA LEU A 93 15.90 -9.93 -3.49
C LEU A 93 15.50 -10.78 -2.30
N PRO A 94 16.41 -11.58 -1.70
CA PRO A 94 16.07 -12.42 -0.55
C PRO A 94 15.57 -11.58 0.62
N GLN A 95 14.44 -11.96 1.23
CA GLN A 95 13.87 -11.35 2.43
C GLN A 95 13.54 -9.85 2.33
N CYS A 96 13.73 -9.22 1.18
CA CYS A 96 13.34 -7.82 0.99
C CYS A 96 11.81 -7.69 0.93
N ARG A 97 11.27 -6.72 1.63
CA ARG A 97 9.84 -6.43 1.72
C ARG A 97 9.46 -5.27 0.82
N LEU A 98 8.21 -5.26 0.40
CA LEU A 98 7.59 -4.11 -0.25
C LEU A 98 6.66 -3.44 0.75
N SER A 99 6.95 -2.18 1.12
CA SER A 99 6.10 -1.39 1.98
C SER A 99 5.16 -0.52 1.16
N ILE A 100 3.88 -0.55 1.52
CA ILE A 100 2.81 0.17 0.83
C ILE A 100 1.97 0.92 1.85
N ASN A 101 1.90 2.23 1.71
CA ASN A 101 0.97 3.06 2.45
C ASN A 101 -0.47 2.75 2.04
N PHE A 102 -1.39 2.68 2.98
CA PHE A 102 -2.81 2.53 2.69
C PHE A 102 -3.66 3.50 3.50
N LEU A 103 -4.83 3.80 2.97
CA LEU A 103 -5.81 4.69 3.59
C LEU A 103 -6.87 3.84 4.31
N PRO A 104 -6.87 3.75 5.65
CA PRO A 104 -7.84 2.92 6.38
C PRO A 104 -9.29 3.28 6.08
N ASN A 105 -9.57 4.58 5.93
CA ASN A 105 -10.91 5.08 5.62
C ASN A 105 -11.36 4.78 4.17
N ALA A 106 -10.45 4.36 3.30
CA ALA A 106 -10.76 3.87 1.95
C ALA A 106 -11.07 2.37 1.92
N VAL A 107 -10.89 1.64 3.02
CA VAL A 107 -11.15 0.20 3.11
C VAL A 107 -12.56 -0.04 3.65
N TYR A 108 -13.51 -0.37 2.79
CA TYR A 108 -14.89 -0.64 3.21
C TYR A 108 -15.05 -2.00 3.91
N ARG A 109 -14.42 -3.03 3.36
CA ARG A 109 -14.42 -4.40 3.91
C ARG A 109 -13.05 -5.02 3.69
N ALA A 110 -12.34 -5.31 4.76
CA ALA A 110 -10.97 -5.80 4.72
C ALA A 110 -10.81 -7.05 3.81
N GLU A 111 -11.73 -8.02 3.97
CA GLU A 111 -11.69 -9.30 3.24
C GLU A 111 -11.93 -9.12 1.72
N THR A 112 -12.67 -8.09 1.34
CA THR A 112 -12.97 -7.83 -0.07
C THR A 112 -11.89 -6.96 -0.70
N CYS A 113 -11.50 -5.90 0.01
CA CYS A 113 -10.54 -4.92 -0.52
C CYS A 113 -9.13 -5.49 -0.67
N ILE A 114 -8.76 -6.50 0.14
CA ILE A 114 -7.44 -7.13 0.02
C ILE A 114 -7.30 -8.06 -1.19
N ARG A 115 -8.40 -8.51 -1.80
CA ARG A 115 -8.37 -9.45 -2.94
C ARG A 115 -7.57 -8.89 -4.11
N ALA A 116 -7.76 -7.63 -4.46
CA ALA A 116 -7.01 -6.99 -5.55
C ALA A 116 -5.49 -7.04 -5.31
N THR A 117 -5.06 -6.83 -4.07
CA THR A 117 -3.66 -6.97 -3.69
C THR A 117 -3.15 -8.40 -3.87
N MET A 118 -3.93 -9.39 -3.40
CA MET A 118 -3.53 -10.80 -3.51
C MET A 118 -3.49 -11.28 -4.96
N GLU A 119 -4.44 -10.82 -5.78
CA GLU A 119 -4.48 -11.12 -7.21
C GLU A 119 -3.28 -10.47 -7.92
N ALA A 120 -2.96 -9.20 -7.63
CA ALA A 120 -1.78 -8.53 -8.18
C ALA A 120 -0.48 -9.24 -7.75
N ALA A 121 -0.35 -9.64 -6.49
CA ALA A 121 0.80 -10.37 -6.00
C ALA A 121 1.01 -11.70 -6.76
N LYS A 122 -0.09 -12.42 -7.05
CA LYS A 122 -0.06 -13.64 -7.84
C LYS A 122 0.29 -13.36 -9.31
N GLU A 123 -0.36 -12.37 -9.93
CA GLU A 123 -0.16 -12.01 -11.34
C GLU A 123 1.28 -11.59 -11.62
N PHE A 124 1.83 -10.72 -10.77
CA PHE A 124 3.19 -10.20 -10.93
C PHE A 124 4.26 -11.04 -10.22
N HIS A 125 3.89 -12.22 -9.70
CA HIS A 125 4.80 -13.15 -9.01
C HIS A 125 5.57 -12.52 -7.84
N PHE A 126 4.94 -11.59 -7.11
CA PHE A 126 5.50 -11.01 -5.90
C PHE A 126 5.06 -11.83 -4.67
N PRO A 127 5.98 -12.29 -3.80
CA PRO A 127 5.62 -13.04 -2.60
C PRO A 127 4.75 -12.20 -1.65
N HIS A 128 3.50 -12.60 -1.45
CA HIS A 128 2.53 -11.83 -0.65
C HIS A 128 2.94 -11.69 0.81
N ASP A 129 3.63 -12.69 1.38
CA ASP A 129 4.17 -12.68 2.74
C ASP A 129 5.30 -11.66 2.96
N ARG A 130 5.75 -11.01 1.87
CA ARG A 130 6.72 -9.92 1.90
C ARG A 130 6.10 -8.55 1.61
N ILE A 131 4.78 -8.48 1.48
CA ILE A 131 4.07 -7.20 1.38
C ILE A 131 3.78 -6.69 2.79
N MET A 132 4.19 -5.46 3.06
CA MET A 132 3.99 -4.74 4.31
C MET A 132 3.04 -3.57 4.06
N PHE A 133 1.94 -3.50 4.79
CA PHE A 133 1.04 -2.36 4.77
C PHE A 133 1.29 -1.46 5.96
N GLU A 134 1.43 -0.17 5.70
CA GLU A 134 1.68 0.82 6.73
C GLU A 134 0.61 1.92 6.76
N VAL A 135 0.32 2.34 7.99
CA VAL A 135 -0.56 3.47 8.29
C VAL A 135 0.20 4.45 9.15
N THR A 136 0.08 5.74 8.86
CA THR A 136 0.70 6.79 9.68
C THR A 136 -0.06 6.99 10.98
N GLU A 137 0.64 7.35 12.06
CA GLU A 137 0.00 7.71 13.34
C GLU A 137 -0.98 8.88 13.19
N GLY A 138 -0.66 9.82 12.31
CA GLY A 138 -1.47 11.01 12.05
C GLY A 138 -2.75 10.76 11.24
N GLU A 139 -2.95 9.54 10.71
CA GLU A 139 -4.17 9.22 9.96
C GLU A 139 -5.39 9.29 10.89
N GLN A 140 -6.35 10.13 10.53
CA GLN A 140 -7.60 10.26 11.27
C GLN A 140 -8.44 8.97 11.13
N VAL A 141 -8.15 7.98 11.96
CA VAL A 141 -8.94 6.76 12.05
C VAL A 141 -10.24 7.05 12.77
N THR A 142 -11.31 7.25 12.02
CA THR A 142 -12.64 7.55 12.58
C THR A 142 -13.22 6.36 13.36
N ASN A 143 -12.75 5.14 13.11
CA ASN A 143 -13.21 3.93 13.78
C ASN A 143 -12.04 2.96 14.05
N GLY A 144 -11.56 2.95 15.31
CA GLY A 144 -10.47 2.06 15.73
C GLY A 144 -10.82 0.56 15.60
N ALA A 145 -12.08 0.17 15.81
CA ALA A 145 -12.51 -1.21 15.62
C ALA A 145 -12.39 -1.64 14.14
N HIS A 146 -12.66 -0.73 13.21
CA HIS A 146 -12.49 -0.96 11.77
C HIS A 146 -11.03 -1.16 11.42
N LEU A 147 -10.12 -0.29 11.87
CA LEU A 147 -8.68 -0.46 11.63
C LEU A 147 -8.17 -1.77 12.22
N LYS A 148 -8.63 -2.15 13.42
CA LYS A 148 -8.30 -3.44 14.03
C LYS A 148 -8.74 -4.62 13.15
N ALA A 149 -9.94 -4.56 12.59
CA ALA A 149 -10.43 -5.59 11.67
C ALA A 149 -9.57 -5.70 10.40
N ILE A 150 -9.15 -4.54 9.85
CA ILE A 150 -8.22 -4.52 8.70
C ILE A 150 -6.89 -5.19 9.05
N PHE A 151 -6.25 -4.82 10.16
CA PHE A 151 -4.98 -5.39 10.58
C PHE A 151 -5.08 -6.89 10.85
N ASN A 152 -6.18 -7.36 11.47
CA ASN A 152 -6.41 -8.78 11.72
C ASN A 152 -6.55 -9.54 10.40
N GLU A 153 -7.30 -9.02 9.45
CA GLU A 153 -7.46 -9.64 8.14
C GLU A 153 -6.15 -9.69 7.37
N TYR A 154 -5.37 -8.60 7.34
CA TYR A 154 -4.09 -8.56 6.66
C TYR A 154 -3.11 -9.59 7.25
N ARG A 155 -3.06 -9.71 8.59
CA ARG A 155 -2.28 -10.76 9.27
C ARG A 155 -2.77 -12.17 8.91
N ARG A 156 -4.08 -12.38 8.85
CA ARG A 156 -4.67 -13.67 8.45
C ARG A 156 -4.28 -14.08 7.03
N GLN A 157 -4.10 -13.10 6.15
CA GLN A 157 -3.61 -13.31 4.78
C GLN A 157 -2.08 -13.47 4.69
N GLY A 158 -1.36 -13.44 5.80
CA GLY A 158 0.10 -13.55 5.83
C GLY A 158 0.84 -12.26 5.49
N LEU A 159 0.15 -11.12 5.44
CA LEU A 159 0.74 -9.81 5.16
C LEU A 159 1.37 -9.23 6.43
N ILE A 160 2.36 -8.37 6.25
CA ILE A 160 3.01 -7.63 7.34
C ILE A 160 2.26 -6.31 7.56
N THR A 161 2.15 -5.88 8.82
CA THR A 161 1.52 -4.61 9.19
C THR A 161 2.51 -3.70 9.90
N ALA A 162 2.46 -2.40 9.62
CA ALA A 162 3.32 -1.40 10.22
C ALA A 162 2.54 -0.14 10.63
N ILE A 163 3.06 0.55 11.66
CA ILE A 163 2.69 1.92 11.98
C ILE A 163 3.88 2.81 11.64
N ASP A 164 3.62 3.88 10.90
CA ASP A 164 4.62 4.86 10.49
C ASP A 164 4.49 6.16 11.28
N ASP A 165 5.58 6.95 11.31
CA ASP A 165 5.70 8.20 12.06
C ASP A 165 5.33 8.05 13.55
N PHE A 166 5.63 6.88 14.16
CA PHE A 166 5.28 6.59 15.53
C PHE A 166 6.02 7.54 16.50
N GLY A 167 5.24 8.22 17.35
CA GLY A 167 5.77 9.21 18.28
C GLY A 167 5.66 10.66 17.80
N ALA A 168 5.23 10.88 16.55
CA ALA A 168 5.00 12.24 16.04
C ALA A 168 3.67 12.86 16.52
N GLY A 169 2.75 12.04 17.06
CA GLY A 169 1.42 12.46 17.52
C GLY A 169 1.04 11.92 18.90
N TYR A 170 -0.25 12.05 19.23
CA TYR A 170 -0.79 11.62 20.53
C TYR A 170 -1.45 10.24 20.51
N ALA A 171 -1.68 9.66 19.33
CA ALA A 171 -2.44 8.41 19.19
C ALA A 171 -1.57 7.14 19.23
N GLY A 172 -0.27 7.26 19.06
CA GLY A 172 0.66 6.15 18.81
C GLY A 172 0.60 5.03 19.83
N LEU A 173 0.66 5.34 21.13
CA LEU A 173 0.57 4.31 22.17
C LEU A 173 -0.78 3.58 22.17
N ASN A 174 -1.88 4.29 21.91
CA ASN A 174 -3.21 3.66 21.79
C ASN A 174 -3.27 2.77 20.55
N MET A 175 -2.72 3.21 19.43
CA MET A 175 -2.62 2.41 18.21
C MET A 175 -1.76 1.16 18.45
N LEU A 176 -0.62 1.30 19.10
CA LEU A 176 0.26 0.17 19.41
C LEU A 176 -0.45 -0.88 20.28
N VAL A 177 -1.13 -0.47 21.35
CA VAL A 177 -1.87 -1.37 22.24
C VAL A 177 -3.01 -2.08 21.53
N GLN A 178 -3.74 -1.36 20.67
CA GLN A 178 -4.93 -1.89 20.01
C GLN A 178 -4.61 -2.78 18.81
N PHE A 179 -3.55 -2.46 18.04
CA PHE A 179 -3.30 -3.07 16.74
C PHE A 179 -2.10 -4.00 16.70
N GLN A 180 -1.12 -3.82 17.60
CA GLN A 180 0.09 -4.65 17.72
C GLN A 180 0.71 -4.95 16.33
N PRO A 181 1.23 -3.94 15.61
CA PRO A 181 1.82 -4.13 14.30
C PRO A 181 3.07 -5.01 14.37
N HIS A 182 3.50 -5.55 13.24
CA HIS A 182 4.78 -6.28 13.14
C HIS A 182 5.97 -5.33 13.14
N VAL A 183 5.79 -4.10 12.66
CA VAL A 183 6.85 -3.09 12.49
C VAL A 183 6.37 -1.74 13.01
N LEU A 184 7.27 -1.02 13.68
CA LEU A 184 7.12 0.39 14.01
C LEU A 184 8.20 1.17 13.28
N LYS A 185 7.82 2.25 12.59
CA LYS A 185 8.72 3.25 12.01
C LYS A 185 8.63 4.51 12.85
N ILE A 186 9.78 5.12 13.16
CA ILE A 186 9.94 6.29 14.05
C ILE A 186 10.53 7.43 13.25
#